data_ac7d0171815c0eef4b020682d1ca596a
#
_entry.id   ac7d0171815c0eef4b020682d1ca596a
#
_cell.length_a   1.000
_cell.length_b   1.000
_cell.length_c   1.000
_cell.angle_alpha   90.00
_cell.angle_beta   90.00
_cell.angle_gamma   90.00
#
_symmetry.space_group_name_H-M   'P 1'
#
loop_
_entity.id
_entity.type
_entity.pdbx_description
1 polymer ?
#
loop_
_entity_poly.entity_id
_entity_poly.type
_entity_poly.pdbx_seq_one_letter_code
_entity_poly.pdbx_strand_id
1 'polypeptide(L)'
;MPLKPMFNPSQNTLNLAQYAERAYLEYAMSVVKGRALPAVQDGQKPVQRRILFAMKDMGLTHGAKPVKSARVVGEILGKYHPHGDSSAYEAMVRMAQDFTLRYPLIDGIGNFGSRDGDGAAAMRYTEARLTPLAELLLSEINQGTVDFIPNYDGAFEEPESLPARLPMVLLNGASGIAVGMATEIPSHNLGEVAQAAVALLKNPALTTADLQHHIPAPDFAGGAHIITPAKDIAQIYETGKGSIRVRARYDVEKLARGQWRVVVSELSPNTSAAKILAEIEEQTNPKPKAGKKQLNQDQLNTKKLMLDLLEKVRDESDGEHPVRLVFEPKSSRIQPETFINTLMAQTSMEGNVSVNLVMMGLDNRPAQKNLKTILQEWLDYRCLLYTSDAA
;
A
#
# COMPACT_ATOMS: atom_id res chain seq x y z
N MET A 1 -1.63 -12.96 35.62
CA MET A 1 -0.53 -13.25 36.56
C MET A 1 0.09 -11.91 36.93
N PRO A 2 0.17 -11.51 38.23
CA PRO A 2 0.84 -10.26 38.58
C PRO A 2 2.33 -10.39 38.29
N LEU A 3 2.88 -9.45 37.56
CA LEU A 3 4.31 -9.34 37.28
C LEU A 3 5.05 -9.15 38.61
N LYS A 4 5.97 -10.07 38.96
CA LYS A 4 6.85 -9.88 40.09
C LYS A 4 7.69 -8.61 39.91
N PRO A 5 7.92 -7.83 40.98
CA PRO A 5 8.72 -6.62 40.87
C PRO A 5 10.13 -6.96 40.38
N MET A 6 10.58 -6.22 39.34
CA MET A 6 11.90 -6.42 38.73
C MET A 6 13.08 -6.01 39.62
N PHE A 7 12.81 -5.32 40.70
CA PHE A 7 13.82 -4.88 41.65
C PHE A 7 13.82 -5.78 42.88
N ASN A 8 14.96 -6.39 43.16
CA ASN A 8 15.19 -7.00 44.48
C ASN A 8 15.87 -5.93 45.35
N PRO A 9 15.18 -5.37 46.36
CA PRO A 9 15.73 -4.28 47.17
C PRO A 9 16.97 -4.68 47.97
N SER A 10 17.20 -5.99 48.15
CA SER A 10 18.31 -6.51 48.92
C SER A 10 19.61 -6.73 48.12
N GLN A 11 19.60 -6.59 46.81
CA GLN A 11 20.78 -6.85 45.99
C GLN A 11 21.18 -5.75 44.98
N ASN A 12 20.38 -4.70 44.81
CA ASN A 12 20.61 -3.62 43.81
C ASN A 12 20.97 -4.14 42.41
N THR A 13 20.54 -5.34 42.04
CA THR A 13 20.82 -5.99 40.74
C THR A 13 19.54 -6.22 39.98
N LEU A 14 19.52 -5.74 38.75
CA LEU A 14 18.46 -6.02 37.77
C LEU A 14 18.67 -7.43 37.21
N ASN A 15 17.65 -8.28 37.24
CA ASN A 15 17.70 -9.56 36.53
C ASN A 15 17.68 -9.28 35.00
N LEU A 16 18.82 -9.55 34.33
CA LEU A 16 19.01 -9.26 32.90
C LEU A 16 17.94 -9.92 32.02
N ALA A 17 17.53 -11.14 32.35
CA ALA A 17 16.51 -11.84 31.55
C ALA A 17 15.16 -11.14 31.64
N GLN A 18 14.71 -10.74 32.80
CA GLN A 18 13.46 -10.03 33.03
C GLN A 18 13.51 -8.60 32.40
N TYR A 19 14.66 -7.95 32.48
CA TYR A 19 14.87 -6.66 31.82
C TYR A 19 14.77 -6.78 30.30
N ALA A 20 15.46 -7.76 29.70
CA ALA A 20 15.46 -8.00 28.29
C ALA A 20 14.05 -8.35 27.78
N GLU A 21 13.30 -9.20 28.47
CA GLU A 21 11.93 -9.57 28.17
C GLU A 21 11.01 -8.33 28.17
N ARG A 22 11.10 -7.51 29.21
CA ARG A 22 10.28 -6.30 29.32
C ARG A 22 10.65 -5.27 28.25
N ALA A 23 11.93 -5.00 28.06
CA ALA A 23 12.41 -4.05 27.04
C ALA A 23 12.00 -4.49 25.62
N TYR A 24 12.06 -5.81 25.33
CA TYR A 24 11.60 -6.35 24.07
C TYR A 24 10.08 -6.20 23.88
N LEU A 25 9.29 -6.46 24.93
CA LEU A 25 7.84 -6.29 24.88
C LEU A 25 7.46 -4.81 24.68
N GLU A 26 8.10 -3.89 25.41
CA GLU A 26 7.89 -2.44 25.25
C GLU A 26 8.26 -1.99 23.83
N TYR A 27 9.39 -2.48 23.29
CA TYR A 27 9.77 -2.23 21.90
C TYR A 27 8.74 -2.78 20.90
N ALA A 28 8.31 -4.03 21.08
CA ALA A 28 7.30 -4.65 20.22
C ALA A 28 5.99 -3.88 20.22
N MET A 29 5.51 -3.45 21.39
CA MET A 29 4.31 -2.61 21.52
C MET A 29 4.49 -1.25 20.82
N SER A 30 5.65 -0.62 20.98
CA SER A 30 5.98 0.64 20.31
C SER A 30 5.97 0.51 18.78
N VAL A 31 6.52 -0.57 18.23
CA VAL A 31 6.52 -0.83 16.77
C VAL A 31 5.10 -1.08 16.27
N VAL A 32 4.30 -1.86 16.99
CA VAL A 32 2.90 -2.16 16.62
C VAL A 32 2.05 -0.89 16.60
N LYS A 33 2.01 -0.14 17.71
CA LYS A 33 1.16 1.03 17.89
C LYS A 33 1.71 2.28 17.19
N GLY A 34 3.02 2.48 17.25
CA GLY A 34 3.67 3.72 16.87
C GLY A 34 4.22 3.77 15.43
N ARG A 35 4.22 2.65 14.68
CA ARG A 35 4.93 2.61 13.39
C ARG A 35 4.25 1.79 12.31
N ALA A 36 3.88 0.54 12.58
CA ALA A 36 3.67 -0.44 11.51
C ALA A 36 2.22 -0.57 11.05
N LEU A 37 1.25 -0.45 11.96
CA LEU A 37 -0.15 -0.71 11.67
C LEU A 37 -0.93 0.59 11.42
N PRO A 38 -1.85 0.59 10.44
CA PRO A 38 -2.80 1.69 10.26
C PRO A 38 -3.90 1.61 11.32
N ALA A 39 -4.51 2.75 11.64
CA ALA A 39 -5.71 2.82 12.48
C ALA A 39 -6.98 2.64 11.62
N VAL A 40 -8.00 1.96 12.14
CA VAL A 40 -9.26 1.76 11.43
C VAL A 40 -10.00 3.08 11.20
N GLN A 41 -9.84 4.04 12.10
CA GLN A 41 -10.48 5.35 12.06
C GLN A 41 -10.12 6.12 10.79
N ASP A 42 -8.84 6.29 10.53
CA ASP A 42 -8.33 7.18 9.47
C ASP A 42 -7.46 6.47 8.42
N GLY A 43 -7.18 5.18 8.62
CA GLY A 43 -6.33 4.40 7.71
C GLY A 43 -4.87 4.82 7.72
N GLN A 44 -4.44 5.68 8.65
CA GLN A 44 -3.10 6.23 8.66
C GLN A 44 -2.22 5.54 9.70
N LYS A 45 -0.93 5.41 9.37
CA LYS A 45 0.12 5.17 10.35
C LYS A 45 0.48 6.48 11.05
N PRO A 46 1.04 6.46 12.27
CA PRO A 46 1.37 7.69 12.99
C PRO A 46 2.19 8.70 12.19
N VAL A 47 3.22 8.27 11.44
CA VAL A 47 4.01 9.18 10.61
C VAL A 47 3.18 9.84 9.51
N GLN A 48 2.27 9.11 8.87
CA GLN A 48 1.40 9.64 7.82
C GLN A 48 0.41 10.67 8.39
N ARG A 49 -0.18 10.37 9.54
CA ARG A 49 -1.08 11.29 10.25
C ARG A 49 -0.37 12.59 10.61
N ARG A 50 0.86 12.51 11.14
CA ARG A 50 1.69 13.66 11.47
C ARG A 50 2.05 14.50 10.25
N ILE A 51 2.35 13.86 9.11
CA ILE A 51 2.61 14.56 7.84
C ILE A 51 1.37 15.35 7.41
N LEU A 52 0.20 14.71 7.37
CA LEU A 52 -1.04 15.36 6.94
C LEU A 52 -1.42 16.50 7.89
N PHE A 53 -1.29 16.30 9.20
CA PHE A 53 -1.60 17.32 10.20
C PHE A 53 -0.63 18.50 10.09
N ALA A 54 0.67 18.28 9.99
CA ALA A 54 1.66 19.35 9.81
C ALA A 54 1.38 20.16 8.53
N MET A 55 1.08 19.50 7.42
CA MET A 55 0.74 20.19 6.17
C MET A 55 -0.56 21.03 6.32
N LYS A 56 -1.53 20.55 7.07
CA LYS A 56 -2.76 21.30 7.40
C LYS A 56 -2.44 22.52 8.24
N ASP A 57 -1.62 22.37 9.30
CA ASP A 57 -1.18 23.45 10.19
C ASP A 57 -0.39 24.54 9.43
N MET A 58 0.42 24.13 8.45
CA MET A 58 1.12 25.03 7.52
C MET A 58 0.21 25.69 6.48
N GLY A 59 -1.08 25.38 6.42
CA GLY A 59 -2.03 25.93 5.46
C GLY A 59 -1.81 25.42 4.01
N LEU A 60 -1.19 24.26 3.83
CA LEU A 60 -0.87 23.69 2.51
C LEU A 60 -2.07 22.93 1.91
N THR A 61 -3.21 23.61 1.76
CA THR A 61 -4.40 23.08 1.10
C THR A 61 -4.14 22.84 -0.40
N HIS A 62 -5.05 22.11 -1.08
CA HIS A 62 -4.93 21.84 -2.51
C HIS A 62 -4.91 23.11 -3.37
N GLY A 63 -5.55 24.20 -2.91
CA GLY A 63 -5.52 25.51 -3.56
C GLY A 63 -4.31 26.38 -3.20
N ALA A 64 -3.52 25.99 -2.21
CA ALA A 64 -2.36 26.74 -1.78
C ALA A 64 -1.18 26.58 -2.74
N LYS A 65 -0.25 27.56 -2.71
CA LYS A 65 1.01 27.41 -3.41
C LYS A 65 1.84 26.31 -2.73
N PRO A 66 2.36 25.32 -3.48
CA PRO A 66 3.18 24.28 -2.93
C PRO A 66 4.48 24.85 -2.34
N VAL A 67 5.04 24.16 -1.37
CA VAL A 67 6.31 24.54 -0.71
C VAL A 67 7.34 23.43 -0.85
N LYS A 68 8.60 23.76 -0.69
CA LYS A 68 9.70 22.76 -0.71
C LYS A 68 9.43 21.65 0.30
N SER A 69 9.57 20.39 -0.14
CA SER A 69 9.40 19.21 0.72
C SER A 69 10.28 19.28 1.97
N ALA A 70 11.49 19.84 1.84
CA ALA A 70 12.38 20.04 2.98
C ALA A 70 11.76 20.92 4.09
N ARG A 71 10.92 21.89 3.75
CA ARG A 71 10.20 22.71 4.74
C ARG A 71 9.14 21.89 5.48
N VAL A 72 8.40 21.05 4.77
CA VAL A 72 7.41 20.16 5.38
C VAL A 72 8.08 19.15 6.30
N VAL A 73 9.16 18.52 5.83
CA VAL A 73 9.94 17.57 6.65
C VAL A 73 10.50 18.24 7.89
N GLY A 74 11.06 19.45 7.77
CA GLY A 74 11.56 20.21 8.93
C GLY A 74 10.49 20.50 9.98
N GLU A 75 9.28 20.86 9.56
CA GLU A 75 8.14 21.10 10.45
C GLU A 75 7.72 19.81 11.19
N ILE A 76 7.65 18.69 10.48
CA ILE A 76 7.29 17.39 11.05
C ILE A 76 8.32 16.95 12.11
N LEU A 77 9.60 17.06 11.80
CA LEU A 77 10.68 16.66 12.71
C LEU A 77 10.75 17.55 13.94
N GLY A 78 10.56 18.84 13.74
CA GLY A 78 10.64 19.83 14.82
C GLY A 78 9.50 19.76 15.82
N LYS A 79 8.29 19.34 15.37
CA LYS A 79 7.10 19.37 16.22
C LYS A 79 6.54 18.00 16.60
N TYR A 80 6.60 16.99 15.72
CA TYR A 80 5.78 15.79 15.89
C TYR A 80 6.53 14.47 15.81
N HIS A 81 7.62 14.37 15.03
CA HIS A 81 8.22 13.08 14.68
C HIS A 81 9.73 13.07 14.89
N PRO A 82 10.23 12.73 16.10
CA PRO A 82 11.66 12.78 16.44
C PRO A 82 12.45 11.60 15.86
N HIS A 83 12.45 11.45 14.53
CA HIS A 83 13.14 10.40 13.80
C HIS A 83 13.97 10.99 12.65
N GLY A 84 14.66 10.14 11.87
CA GLY A 84 15.45 10.62 10.75
C GLY A 84 14.64 11.30 9.65
N ASP A 85 15.17 12.36 9.07
CA ASP A 85 14.56 13.13 7.98
C ASP A 85 14.24 12.27 6.75
N SER A 86 15.12 11.33 6.41
CA SER A 86 14.93 10.39 5.31
C SER A 86 13.64 9.58 5.47
N SER A 87 13.35 9.08 6.68
CA SER A 87 12.17 8.26 6.93
C SER A 87 10.87 9.07 6.78
N ALA A 88 10.86 10.31 7.26
CA ALA A 88 9.73 11.23 7.10
C ALA A 88 9.51 11.61 5.63
N TYR A 89 10.61 11.90 4.91
CA TYR A 89 10.54 12.22 3.47
C TYR A 89 10.08 11.02 2.63
N GLU A 90 10.61 9.82 2.87
CA GLU A 90 10.17 8.60 2.17
C GLU A 90 8.70 8.29 2.40
N ALA A 91 8.18 8.49 3.62
CA ALA A 91 6.75 8.35 3.89
C ALA A 91 5.93 9.37 3.09
N MET A 92 6.37 10.63 3.06
CA MET A 92 5.74 11.69 2.28
C MET A 92 5.77 11.39 0.78
N VAL A 93 6.89 10.89 0.26
CA VAL A 93 7.05 10.47 -1.14
C VAL A 93 6.02 9.40 -1.51
N ARG A 94 5.88 8.35 -0.69
CA ARG A 94 4.90 7.28 -0.95
C ARG A 94 3.47 7.79 -0.96
N MET A 95 3.15 8.79 -0.13
CA MET A 95 1.81 9.39 -0.09
C MET A 95 1.49 10.26 -1.32
N ALA A 96 2.49 10.62 -2.13
CA ALA A 96 2.36 11.37 -3.37
C ALA A 96 2.37 10.48 -4.63
N GLN A 97 2.74 9.20 -4.51
CA GLN A 97 2.88 8.30 -5.66
C GLN A 97 1.54 7.65 -6.04
N ASP A 98 1.07 7.91 -7.25
CA ASP A 98 -0.17 7.35 -7.82
C ASP A 98 -0.07 5.85 -8.17
N PHE A 99 1.16 5.35 -8.31
CA PHE A 99 1.43 3.92 -8.49
C PHE A 99 1.58 3.16 -7.15
N THR A 100 1.68 3.87 -6.03
CA THR A 100 1.73 3.30 -4.67
C THR A 100 0.38 3.38 -3.98
N LEU A 101 -0.26 4.56 -4.00
CA LEU A 101 -1.58 4.78 -3.42
C LEU A 101 -2.63 4.87 -4.52
N ARG A 102 -3.74 4.16 -4.32
CA ARG A 102 -4.90 4.27 -5.23
C ARG A 102 -5.45 5.70 -5.25
N TYR A 103 -5.35 6.39 -4.13
CA TYR A 103 -5.79 7.77 -3.93
C TYR A 103 -4.69 8.56 -3.21
N PRO A 104 -3.77 9.19 -3.94
CA PRO A 104 -2.71 9.99 -3.35
C PRO A 104 -3.24 11.09 -2.42
N LEU A 105 -2.55 11.29 -1.30
CA LEU A 105 -2.91 12.28 -0.29
C LEU A 105 -2.06 13.56 -0.39
N ILE A 106 -0.95 13.48 -1.10
CA ILE A 106 -0.04 14.60 -1.34
C ILE A 106 0.05 14.85 -2.85
N ASP A 107 -0.12 16.10 -3.24
CA ASP A 107 0.16 16.61 -4.59
C ASP A 107 1.63 17.01 -4.63
N GLY A 108 2.45 16.14 -5.19
CA GLY A 108 3.90 16.29 -5.31
C GLY A 108 4.30 16.90 -6.63
N ILE A 109 5.16 17.93 -6.58
CA ILE A 109 5.67 18.61 -7.77
C ILE A 109 7.16 18.35 -7.89
N GLY A 110 7.59 17.83 -9.02
CA GLY A 110 8.94 17.36 -9.29
C GLY A 110 9.02 15.84 -9.38
N ASN A 111 10.22 15.29 -9.18
CA ASN A 111 10.44 13.85 -9.26
C ASN A 111 10.19 13.18 -7.90
N PHE A 112 9.11 12.44 -7.79
CA PHE A 112 8.73 11.60 -6.64
C PHE A 112 9.00 10.10 -6.86
N GLY A 113 9.92 9.76 -7.76
CA GLY A 113 10.26 8.39 -8.09
C GLY A 113 9.43 7.83 -9.23
N SER A 114 9.70 6.59 -9.58
CA SER A 114 8.97 5.85 -10.63
C SER A 114 8.56 4.47 -10.15
N ARG A 115 7.63 3.86 -10.89
CA ARG A 115 7.22 2.47 -10.68
C ARG A 115 8.37 1.47 -10.90
N ASP A 116 9.36 1.85 -11.72
CA ASP A 116 10.53 1.03 -12.04
C ASP A 116 11.60 1.02 -10.92
N GLY A 117 11.33 1.73 -9.83
CA GLY A 117 12.19 1.74 -8.65
C GLY A 117 13.16 2.91 -8.59
N ASP A 118 13.05 3.88 -9.49
CA ASP A 118 13.82 5.11 -9.38
C ASP A 118 13.43 5.86 -8.11
N GLY A 119 14.42 6.31 -7.37
CA GLY A 119 14.21 7.09 -6.15
C GLY A 119 13.69 8.49 -6.44
N ALA A 120 12.99 9.07 -5.47
CA ALA A 120 12.62 10.48 -5.53
C ALA A 120 13.84 11.39 -5.51
N ALA A 121 13.74 12.57 -6.13
CA ALA A 121 14.73 13.61 -6.00
C ALA A 121 14.85 14.06 -4.53
N ALA A 122 16.00 14.61 -4.14
CA ALA A 122 16.19 15.12 -2.79
C ALA A 122 15.14 16.18 -2.43
N MET A 123 14.71 16.21 -1.16
CA MET A 123 13.60 17.03 -0.66
C MET A 123 13.78 18.55 -0.89
N ARG A 124 14.99 19.01 -1.16
CA ARG A 124 15.26 20.41 -1.50
C ARG A 124 14.83 20.79 -2.93
N TYR A 125 14.62 19.81 -3.80
CA TYR A 125 14.20 20.02 -5.19
C TYR A 125 12.70 19.86 -5.40
N THR A 126 12.06 18.96 -4.65
CA THR A 126 10.63 18.69 -4.75
C THR A 126 9.80 19.68 -3.95
N GLU A 127 8.51 19.83 -4.36
CA GLU A 127 7.54 20.65 -3.66
C GLU A 127 6.27 19.83 -3.41
N ALA A 128 5.48 20.22 -2.41
CA ALA A 128 4.29 19.47 -2.03
C ALA A 128 3.21 20.37 -1.44
N ARG A 129 1.96 19.89 -1.57
CA ARG A 129 0.74 20.37 -0.90
C ARG A 129 -0.24 19.21 -0.73
N LEU A 130 -1.32 19.41 -0.01
CA LEU A 130 -2.37 18.40 0.16
C LEU A 130 -3.20 18.24 -1.12
N THR A 131 -3.72 17.03 -1.35
CA THR A 131 -4.74 16.79 -2.36
C THR A 131 -6.14 17.13 -1.83
N PRO A 132 -7.16 17.32 -2.70
CA PRO A 132 -8.55 17.49 -2.25
C PRO A 132 -9.04 16.34 -1.38
N LEU A 133 -8.59 15.11 -1.64
CA LEU A 133 -8.96 13.94 -0.86
C LEU A 133 -8.38 13.99 0.56
N ALA A 134 -7.13 14.42 0.70
CA ALA A 134 -6.51 14.59 2.01
C ALA A 134 -7.26 15.63 2.87
N GLU A 135 -7.81 16.66 2.25
CA GLU A 135 -8.62 17.65 2.96
C GLU A 135 -9.90 17.06 3.55
N LEU A 136 -10.50 16.03 2.93
CA LEU A 136 -11.66 15.33 3.49
C LEU A 136 -11.30 14.55 4.77
N LEU A 137 -10.05 14.16 4.96
CA LEU A 137 -9.59 13.52 6.20
C LEU A 137 -9.43 14.53 7.32
N LEU A 138 -9.17 15.78 6.99
CA LEU A 138 -8.78 16.85 7.91
C LEU A 138 -9.87 17.91 8.15
N SER A 139 -10.93 17.92 7.34
CA SER A 139 -11.90 19.04 7.26
C SER A 139 -12.59 19.38 8.59
N GLU A 140 -12.78 18.40 9.47
CA GLU A 140 -13.49 18.57 10.74
C GLU A 140 -12.53 18.66 11.94
N ILE A 141 -11.22 18.69 11.74
CA ILE A 141 -10.21 18.56 12.82
C ILE A 141 -10.26 19.70 13.85
N ASN A 142 -10.71 20.88 13.44
CA ASN A 142 -10.83 22.06 14.30
C ASN A 142 -12.23 22.20 14.97
N GLN A 143 -13.08 21.18 14.85
CA GLN A 143 -14.46 21.20 15.36
C GLN A 143 -14.63 20.44 16.68
N GLY A 144 -13.53 20.08 17.34
CA GLY A 144 -13.58 19.29 18.58
C GLY A 144 -13.95 17.83 18.38
N THR A 145 -13.83 17.33 17.14
CA THR A 145 -14.24 15.97 16.76
C THR A 145 -13.26 14.88 17.19
N VAL A 146 -12.01 15.22 17.41
CA VAL A 146 -10.94 14.27 17.77
C VAL A 146 -10.13 14.78 18.95
N ASP A 147 -9.60 13.84 19.72
CA ASP A 147 -8.74 14.14 20.85
C ASP A 147 -7.33 14.50 20.37
N PHE A 148 -6.72 15.43 21.09
CA PHE A 148 -5.33 15.82 20.91
C PHE A 148 -4.51 15.31 22.08
N ILE A 149 -3.34 14.82 21.79
CA ILE A 149 -2.37 14.31 22.77
C ILE A 149 -1.07 15.11 22.70
N PRO A 150 -0.33 15.22 23.81
CA PRO A 150 0.98 15.84 23.78
C PRO A 150 1.92 15.12 22.79
N ASN A 151 2.71 15.89 22.07
CA ASN A 151 3.78 15.36 21.23
C ASN A 151 4.91 14.76 22.10
N TYR A 152 6.00 14.31 21.48
CA TYR A 152 7.11 13.60 22.13
C TYR A 152 7.81 14.37 23.26
N ASP A 153 7.78 15.71 23.27
CA ASP A 153 8.41 16.57 24.30
C ASP A 153 7.39 17.39 25.12
N GLY A 154 6.09 17.26 24.81
CA GLY A 154 5.00 17.97 25.47
C GLY A 154 4.90 19.46 25.12
N ALA A 155 5.66 19.95 24.13
CA ALA A 155 5.64 21.36 23.72
C ALA A 155 4.49 21.66 22.73
N PHE A 156 4.02 20.67 22.00
CA PHE A 156 2.92 20.77 21.04
C PHE A 156 1.92 19.64 21.26
N GLU A 157 0.76 19.77 20.63
CA GLU A 157 -0.27 18.74 20.61
C GLU A 157 -0.41 18.18 19.19
N GLU A 158 -0.68 16.88 19.08
CA GLU A 158 -0.98 16.20 17.82
C GLU A 158 -2.29 15.43 17.94
N PRO A 159 -3.07 15.26 16.84
CA PRO A 159 -4.31 14.51 16.88
C PRO A 159 -4.05 13.03 17.08
N GLU A 160 -4.77 12.36 17.97
CA GLU A 160 -4.71 10.92 18.18
C GLU A 160 -5.19 10.17 16.94
N SER A 161 -6.23 10.70 16.26
CA SER A 161 -6.75 10.23 14.97
C SER A 161 -7.22 11.41 14.12
N LEU A 162 -7.39 11.19 12.80
CA LEU A 162 -8.02 12.20 11.94
C LEU A 162 -9.52 11.96 11.85
N PRO A 163 -10.33 13.02 11.66
CA PRO A 163 -11.80 12.90 11.52
C PRO A 163 -12.24 11.98 10.36
N ALA A 164 -11.45 11.90 9.31
CA ALA A 164 -11.53 10.94 8.21
C ALA A 164 -12.95 10.65 7.69
N ARG A 165 -13.48 11.53 6.86
CA ARG A 165 -14.81 11.39 6.23
C ARG A 165 -14.92 10.20 5.25
N LEU A 166 -13.84 9.48 5.03
CA LEU A 166 -13.75 8.31 4.16
C LEU A 166 -13.00 7.17 4.86
N PRO A 167 -13.37 5.90 4.63
CA PRO A 167 -12.72 4.74 5.22
C PRO A 167 -11.38 4.44 4.52
N MET A 168 -10.38 5.28 4.77
CA MET A 168 -9.11 5.28 4.05
C MET A 168 -8.32 3.98 4.21
N VAL A 169 -8.54 3.24 5.29
CA VAL A 169 -7.91 1.92 5.49
C VAL A 169 -8.25 0.94 4.38
N LEU A 170 -9.46 1.01 3.81
CA LEU A 170 -9.87 0.22 2.64
C LEU A 170 -9.48 0.91 1.34
N LEU A 171 -9.61 2.23 1.24
CA LEU A 171 -9.39 2.95 -0.02
C LEU A 171 -7.94 2.88 -0.48
N ASN A 172 -6.99 3.14 0.41
CA ASN A 172 -5.56 3.10 0.10
C ASN A 172 -4.87 1.82 0.58
N GLY A 173 -5.52 1.07 1.45
CA GLY A 173 -4.88 -0.07 2.09
C GLY A 173 -3.69 0.33 2.95
N ALA A 174 -2.91 -0.64 3.35
CA ALA A 174 -1.65 -0.44 4.06
C ALA A 174 -0.80 -1.71 4.01
N SER A 175 0.51 -1.57 3.96
CA SER A 175 1.48 -2.65 4.13
C SER A 175 2.43 -2.30 5.26
N GLY A 176 2.77 -3.26 6.11
CA GLY A 176 3.69 -3.04 7.22
C GLY A 176 4.05 -4.31 7.97
N ILE A 177 5.29 -4.32 8.46
CA ILE A 177 5.84 -5.44 9.25
C ILE A 177 6.09 -4.93 10.66
N ALA A 178 5.38 -5.51 11.63
CA ALA A 178 5.57 -5.27 13.05
C ALA A 178 6.27 -6.45 13.71
N VAL A 179 6.47 -6.39 15.02
CA VAL A 179 6.98 -7.51 15.79
C VAL A 179 5.85 -8.50 16.05
N GLY A 180 6.00 -9.73 15.56
CA GLY A 180 5.03 -10.81 15.74
C GLY A 180 3.78 -10.73 14.85
N MET A 181 3.61 -9.68 14.05
CA MET A 181 2.49 -9.52 13.12
C MET A 181 2.86 -8.67 11.92
N ALA A 182 2.09 -8.80 10.84
CA ALA A 182 2.21 -7.98 9.65
C ALA A 182 0.82 -7.56 9.17
N THR A 183 0.75 -6.48 8.41
CA THR A 183 -0.46 -6.04 7.71
C THR A 183 -0.19 -5.98 6.22
N GLU A 184 -1.17 -6.40 5.43
CA GLU A 184 -1.18 -6.28 3.96
C GLU A 184 -2.62 -6.08 3.52
N ILE A 185 -3.06 -4.85 3.51
CA ILE A 185 -4.42 -4.45 3.17
C ILE A 185 -4.38 -3.89 1.75
N PRO A 186 -5.03 -4.54 0.78
CA PRO A 186 -5.10 -4.02 -0.58
C PRO A 186 -6.03 -2.79 -0.64
N SER A 187 -5.82 -1.93 -1.62
CA SER A 187 -6.71 -0.81 -1.93
C SER A 187 -8.02 -1.27 -2.59
N HIS A 188 -9.06 -0.42 -2.48
CA HIS A 188 -10.39 -0.69 -3.03
C HIS A 188 -10.97 0.56 -3.72
N ASN A 189 -11.94 0.34 -4.58
CA ASN A 189 -12.61 1.41 -5.32
C ASN A 189 -13.50 2.27 -4.39
N LEU A 190 -13.35 3.59 -4.48
CA LEU A 190 -14.08 4.56 -3.65
C LEU A 190 -15.60 4.42 -3.79
N GLY A 191 -16.10 4.28 -5.02
CA GLY A 191 -17.54 4.17 -5.28
C GLY A 191 -18.14 2.90 -4.67
N GLU A 192 -17.43 1.77 -4.80
CA GLU A 192 -17.81 0.48 -4.23
C GLU A 192 -17.82 0.51 -2.70
N VAL A 193 -16.77 1.03 -2.09
CA VAL A 193 -16.66 1.15 -0.63
C VAL A 193 -17.71 2.10 -0.06
N ALA A 194 -17.99 3.21 -0.74
CA ALA A 194 -19.02 4.15 -0.33
C ALA A 194 -20.42 3.50 -0.39
N GLN A 195 -20.73 2.75 -1.46
CA GLN A 195 -22.01 2.02 -1.59
C GLN A 195 -22.15 0.94 -0.51
N ALA A 196 -21.08 0.21 -0.21
CA ALA A 196 -21.08 -0.79 0.87
C ALA A 196 -21.31 -0.15 2.24
N ALA A 197 -20.65 0.98 2.53
CA ALA A 197 -20.85 1.72 3.77
C ALA A 197 -22.29 2.22 3.92
N VAL A 198 -22.88 2.78 2.85
CA VAL A 198 -24.29 3.23 2.84
C VAL A 198 -25.25 2.04 3.03
N ALA A 199 -24.99 0.90 2.39
CA ALA A 199 -25.79 -0.30 2.54
C ALA A 199 -25.74 -0.83 3.98
N LEU A 200 -24.55 -0.90 4.59
CA LEU A 200 -24.35 -1.35 5.97
C LEU A 200 -25.00 -0.39 6.98
N LEU A 201 -24.92 0.92 6.76
CA LEU A 201 -25.58 1.93 7.59
C LEU A 201 -27.11 1.77 7.57
N LYS A 202 -27.70 1.47 6.41
CA LYS A 202 -29.14 1.23 6.26
C LYS A 202 -29.59 -0.10 6.84
N ASN A 203 -28.73 -1.11 6.77
CA ASN A 203 -29.02 -2.46 7.26
C ASN A 203 -27.79 -3.05 7.98
N PRO A 204 -27.63 -2.83 9.30
CA PRO A 204 -26.53 -3.37 10.08
C PRO A 204 -26.47 -4.92 10.13
N ALA A 205 -27.52 -5.61 9.73
CA ALA A 205 -27.58 -7.08 9.69
C ALA A 205 -26.85 -7.69 8.49
N LEU A 206 -26.43 -6.89 7.49
CA LEU A 206 -25.70 -7.40 6.32
C LEU A 206 -24.46 -8.20 6.76
N THR A 207 -24.23 -9.30 6.08
CA THR A 207 -23.05 -10.14 6.25
C THR A 207 -21.88 -9.65 5.38
N THR A 208 -20.68 -10.18 5.60
CA THR A 208 -19.53 -9.94 4.71
C THR A 208 -19.84 -10.37 3.27
N ALA A 209 -20.56 -11.47 3.09
CA ALA A 209 -20.96 -11.95 1.77
C ALA A 209 -21.93 -10.97 1.06
N ASP A 210 -22.85 -10.34 1.80
CA ASP A 210 -23.73 -9.31 1.25
C ASP A 210 -22.92 -8.07 0.81
N LEU A 211 -21.94 -7.66 1.60
CA LEU A 211 -21.09 -6.53 1.28
C LEU A 211 -20.20 -6.79 0.06
N GLN A 212 -19.85 -8.04 -0.23
CA GLN A 212 -19.09 -8.39 -1.43
C GLN A 212 -19.84 -8.08 -2.73
N HIS A 213 -21.16 -7.99 -2.72
CA HIS A 213 -21.92 -7.52 -3.89
C HIS A 213 -21.61 -6.06 -4.24
N HIS A 214 -21.16 -5.26 -3.28
CA HIS A 214 -20.73 -3.88 -3.47
C HIS A 214 -19.22 -3.77 -3.67
N ILE A 215 -18.43 -4.58 -2.96
CA ILE A 215 -16.95 -4.62 -3.05
C ILE A 215 -16.55 -6.02 -3.54
N PRO A 216 -16.61 -6.28 -4.85
CA PRO A 216 -16.37 -7.62 -5.39
C PRO A 216 -14.93 -8.09 -5.21
N ALA A 217 -13.97 -7.18 -5.25
CA ALA A 217 -12.54 -7.45 -5.13
C ALA A 217 -11.74 -6.17 -4.84
N PRO A 218 -10.46 -6.25 -4.50
CA PRO A 218 -9.56 -5.11 -4.44
C PRO A 218 -9.44 -4.36 -5.78
N ASP A 219 -9.13 -3.06 -5.69
CA ASP A 219 -8.83 -2.17 -6.82
C ASP A 219 -7.42 -1.59 -6.64
N PHE A 220 -6.46 -2.09 -7.39
CA PHE A 220 -5.05 -1.74 -7.24
C PHE A 220 -4.70 -0.44 -7.95
N ALA A 221 -3.79 0.35 -7.39
CA ALA A 221 -3.35 1.63 -7.92
C ALA A 221 -2.83 1.55 -9.37
N GLY A 222 -2.14 0.47 -9.72
CA GLY A 222 -1.62 0.26 -11.08
C GLY A 222 -2.52 -0.59 -11.99
N GLY A 223 -3.75 -0.85 -11.59
CA GLY A 223 -4.63 -1.80 -12.28
C GLY A 223 -4.24 -3.25 -11.99
N ALA A 224 -4.62 -4.14 -12.82
CA ALA A 224 -4.36 -5.56 -12.96
C ALA A 224 -5.67 -6.34 -13.09
N HIS A 225 -5.59 -7.53 -13.64
CA HIS A 225 -6.72 -8.44 -13.76
C HIS A 225 -6.69 -9.48 -12.64
N ILE A 226 -7.70 -9.48 -11.77
CA ILE A 226 -7.85 -10.47 -10.71
C ILE A 226 -8.43 -11.76 -11.33
N ILE A 227 -7.71 -12.87 -11.16
CA ILE A 227 -8.09 -14.18 -11.67
C ILE A 227 -8.49 -15.16 -10.55
N THR A 228 -8.43 -14.74 -9.30
CA THR A 228 -8.97 -15.49 -8.16
C THR A 228 -10.49 -15.55 -8.26
N PRO A 229 -11.12 -16.74 -8.13
CA PRO A 229 -12.56 -16.88 -8.14
C PRO A 229 -13.26 -16.06 -7.05
N ALA A 230 -14.44 -15.52 -7.34
CA ALA A 230 -15.19 -14.68 -6.40
C ALA A 230 -15.47 -15.38 -5.05
N LYS A 231 -15.66 -16.70 -5.06
CA LYS A 231 -15.85 -17.51 -3.85
C LYS A 231 -14.62 -17.45 -2.93
N ASP A 232 -13.42 -17.49 -3.50
CA ASP A 232 -12.17 -17.46 -2.73
C ASP A 232 -11.92 -16.05 -2.20
N ILE A 233 -12.28 -15.00 -2.96
CA ILE A 233 -12.27 -13.61 -2.49
C ILE A 233 -13.24 -13.44 -1.31
N ALA A 234 -14.45 -14.01 -1.38
CA ALA A 234 -15.41 -14.02 -0.29
C ALA A 234 -14.81 -14.59 0.99
N GLN A 235 -14.10 -15.72 0.87
CA GLN A 235 -13.44 -16.36 2.01
C GLN A 235 -12.32 -15.48 2.58
N ILE A 236 -11.57 -14.78 1.73
CA ILE A 236 -10.52 -13.84 2.16
C ILE A 236 -11.16 -12.68 2.93
N TYR A 237 -12.24 -12.10 2.44
CA TYR A 237 -12.93 -10.99 3.11
C TYR A 237 -13.59 -11.42 4.43
N GLU A 238 -14.07 -12.67 4.51
CA GLU A 238 -14.64 -13.20 5.75
C GLU A 238 -13.57 -13.49 6.81
N THR A 239 -12.43 -14.03 6.42
CA THR A 239 -11.36 -14.39 7.35
C THR A 239 -10.37 -13.26 7.62
N GLY A 240 -10.32 -12.24 6.74
CA GLY A 240 -9.32 -11.19 6.78
C GLY A 240 -7.92 -11.62 6.36
N LYS A 241 -7.76 -12.81 5.76
CA LYS A 241 -6.44 -13.35 5.37
C LYS A 241 -6.53 -14.25 4.16
N GLY A 242 -5.54 -14.16 3.27
CA GLY A 242 -5.43 -15.03 2.11
C GLY A 242 -4.45 -14.54 1.08
N SER A 243 -4.64 -14.98 -0.17
CA SER A 243 -3.83 -14.59 -1.31
C SER A 243 -4.71 -14.46 -2.54
N ILE A 244 -4.54 -13.37 -3.27
CA ILE A 244 -5.27 -13.05 -4.49
C ILE A 244 -4.31 -13.22 -5.66
N ARG A 245 -4.70 -14.02 -6.65
CA ARG A 245 -3.94 -14.19 -7.88
C ARG A 245 -4.32 -13.09 -8.86
N VAL A 246 -3.32 -12.42 -9.38
CA VAL A 246 -3.48 -11.27 -10.30
C VAL A 246 -2.61 -11.45 -11.53
N ARG A 247 -3.05 -10.87 -12.63
CA ARG A 247 -2.41 -10.95 -13.94
C ARG A 247 -2.36 -9.58 -14.59
N ALA A 248 -1.32 -9.28 -15.34
CA ALA A 248 -1.23 -8.11 -16.19
C ALA A 248 -2.43 -8.04 -17.15
N ARG A 249 -2.91 -6.82 -17.43
CA ARG A 249 -3.90 -6.60 -18.48
C ARG A 249 -3.20 -6.40 -19.81
N TYR A 250 -3.72 -7.02 -20.85
CA TYR A 250 -3.14 -6.98 -22.18
C TYR A 250 -4.19 -6.98 -23.28
N ASP A 251 -3.79 -6.48 -24.45
CA ASP A 251 -4.53 -6.56 -25.69
C ASP A 251 -3.69 -7.19 -26.79
N VAL A 252 -4.36 -7.86 -27.73
CA VAL A 252 -3.71 -8.42 -28.94
C VAL A 252 -3.98 -7.49 -30.09
N GLU A 253 -2.97 -6.75 -30.54
CA GLU A 253 -3.04 -5.86 -31.70
C GLU A 253 -2.73 -6.64 -32.97
N LYS A 254 -3.67 -6.62 -33.92
CA LYS A 254 -3.47 -7.20 -35.26
C LYS A 254 -2.76 -6.19 -36.14
N LEU A 255 -1.70 -6.63 -36.82
CA LEU A 255 -0.87 -5.84 -37.72
C LEU A 255 -1.09 -6.25 -39.18
N ALA A 256 -0.49 -5.49 -40.11
CA ALA A 256 -0.50 -5.83 -41.53
C ALA A 256 0.09 -7.23 -41.82
N ARG A 257 -0.35 -7.86 -42.92
CA ARG A 257 0.13 -9.16 -43.38
C ARG A 257 -0.06 -10.32 -42.39
N GLY A 258 -1.10 -10.25 -41.57
CA GLY A 258 -1.42 -11.31 -40.59
C GLY A 258 -0.46 -11.40 -39.40
N GLN A 259 0.38 -10.39 -39.21
CA GLN A 259 1.19 -10.26 -38.01
C GLN A 259 0.34 -9.74 -36.83
N TRP A 260 0.85 -9.93 -35.63
CA TRP A 260 0.21 -9.48 -34.40
C TRP A 260 1.26 -9.24 -33.32
N ARG A 261 0.87 -8.48 -32.31
CA ARG A 261 1.69 -8.25 -31.10
C ARG A 261 0.81 -8.20 -29.87
N VAL A 262 1.40 -8.42 -28.72
CA VAL A 262 0.75 -8.24 -27.43
C VAL A 262 1.20 -6.92 -26.81
N VAL A 263 0.25 -6.14 -26.35
CA VAL A 263 0.49 -4.88 -25.64
C VAL A 263 -0.04 -5.03 -24.22
N VAL A 264 0.85 -4.92 -23.25
CA VAL A 264 0.50 -4.92 -21.81
C VAL A 264 0.31 -3.49 -21.37
N SER A 265 -0.87 -3.19 -20.81
CA SER A 265 -1.27 -1.84 -20.36
C SER A 265 -1.36 -1.68 -18.85
N GLU A 266 -1.47 -2.78 -18.10
CA GLU A 266 -1.47 -2.77 -16.63
C GLU A 266 -0.65 -3.95 -16.11
N LEU A 267 0.04 -3.73 -15.00
CA LEU A 267 0.89 -4.75 -14.36
C LEU A 267 0.37 -5.10 -12.97
N SER A 268 0.64 -6.33 -12.53
CA SER A 268 0.33 -6.75 -11.17
C SER A 268 1.06 -5.88 -10.13
N PRO A 269 0.49 -5.70 -8.94
CA PRO A 269 1.18 -5.01 -7.86
C PRO A 269 2.57 -5.60 -7.59
N ASN A 270 3.50 -4.76 -7.14
CA ASN A 270 4.88 -5.13 -6.82
C ASN A 270 5.73 -5.60 -8.03
N THR A 271 5.29 -5.28 -9.26
CA THR A 271 6.11 -5.47 -10.44
C THR A 271 6.17 -4.20 -11.29
N SER A 272 7.13 -4.13 -12.20
CA SER A 272 7.37 -2.98 -13.08
C SER A 272 7.81 -3.42 -14.45
N ALA A 273 7.80 -2.49 -15.42
CA ALA A 273 8.29 -2.72 -16.77
C ALA A 273 9.75 -3.15 -16.76
N ALA A 274 10.59 -2.42 -16.04
CA ALA A 274 12.02 -2.74 -15.90
C ALA A 274 12.26 -4.14 -15.32
N LYS A 275 11.47 -4.55 -14.29
CA LYS A 275 11.59 -5.88 -13.71
C LYS A 275 11.26 -6.99 -14.70
N ILE A 276 10.18 -6.85 -15.48
CA ILE A 276 9.78 -7.82 -16.49
C ILE A 276 10.83 -7.92 -17.59
N LEU A 277 11.37 -6.81 -18.05
CA LEU A 277 12.44 -6.78 -19.03
C LEU A 277 13.70 -7.49 -18.51
N ALA A 278 14.08 -7.25 -17.26
CA ALA A 278 15.21 -7.91 -16.62
C ALA A 278 14.99 -9.43 -16.49
N GLU A 279 13.77 -9.88 -16.13
CA GLU A 279 13.42 -11.31 -16.08
C GLU A 279 13.53 -11.97 -17.46
N ILE A 280 13.07 -11.29 -18.51
CA ILE A 280 13.18 -11.79 -19.89
C ILE A 280 14.64 -11.84 -20.33
N GLU A 281 15.43 -10.82 -20.04
CA GLU A 281 16.86 -10.81 -20.34
C GLU A 281 17.60 -11.94 -19.63
N GLU A 282 17.32 -12.16 -18.34
CA GLU A 282 17.91 -13.27 -17.58
C GLU A 282 17.56 -14.64 -18.19
N GLN A 283 16.34 -14.81 -18.72
CA GLN A 283 15.90 -16.05 -19.34
C GLN A 283 16.46 -16.25 -20.75
N THR A 284 16.57 -15.18 -21.54
CA THR A 284 17.09 -15.24 -22.92
C THR A 284 18.61 -15.22 -22.96
N ASN A 285 19.25 -14.61 -21.98
CA ASN A 285 20.70 -14.53 -21.83
C ASN A 285 21.19 -14.90 -20.42
N PRO A 286 20.88 -16.13 -19.94
CA PRO A 286 21.19 -16.54 -18.58
C PRO A 286 22.68 -16.59 -18.32
N LYS A 287 23.07 -16.24 -17.09
CA LYS A 287 24.44 -16.41 -16.59
C LYS A 287 24.57 -17.73 -15.80
N PRO A 288 25.72 -18.39 -15.81
CA PRO A 288 25.95 -19.55 -14.94
C PRO A 288 25.76 -19.16 -13.47
N LYS A 289 25.14 -20.04 -12.68
CA LYS A 289 25.00 -19.84 -11.24
C LYS A 289 26.38 -19.74 -10.57
N ALA A 290 26.45 -19.00 -9.47
CA ALA A 290 27.68 -18.80 -8.71
C ALA A 290 28.38 -20.14 -8.43
N GLY A 291 29.66 -20.21 -8.74
CA GLY A 291 30.48 -21.44 -8.60
C GLY A 291 30.34 -22.47 -9.73
N LYS A 292 29.53 -22.23 -10.76
CA LYS A 292 29.40 -23.10 -11.94
C LYS A 292 29.96 -22.42 -13.18
N LYS A 293 30.65 -23.21 -14.04
CA LYS A 293 31.21 -22.73 -15.32
C LYS A 293 30.23 -22.81 -16.50
N GLN A 294 29.16 -23.58 -16.36
CA GLN A 294 28.18 -23.83 -17.43
C GLN A 294 26.76 -23.63 -16.92
N LEU A 295 25.84 -23.33 -17.84
CA LEU A 295 24.40 -23.28 -17.61
C LEU A 295 23.87 -24.66 -17.23
N ASN A 296 22.89 -24.72 -16.35
CA ASN A 296 22.18 -25.97 -16.08
C ASN A 296 21.14 -26.27 -17.18
N GLN A 297 20.60 -27.49 -17.19
CA GLN A 297 19.66 -27.94 -18.22
C GLN A 297 18.37 -27.10 -18.21
N ASP A 298 17.88 -26.72 -17.04
CA ASP A 298 16.66 -25.89 -16.92
C ASP A 298 16.87 -24.51 -17.53
N GLN A 299 18.02 -23.87 -17.27
CA GLN A 299 18.38 -22.59 -17.90
C GLN A 299 18.47 -22.70 -19.43
N LEU A 300 19.02 -23.79 -19.95
CA LEU A 300 19.07 -24.02 -21.39
C LEU A 300 17.71 -24.25 -22.01
N ASN A 301 16.84 -25.00 -21.33
CA ASN A 301 15.46 -25.25 -21.77
C ASN A 301 14.62 -23.95 -21.76
N THR A 302 14.68 -23.15 -20.69
CA THR A 302 13.99 -21.89 -20.61
C THR A 302 14.49 -20.89 -21.65
N LYS A 303 15.82 -20.82 -21.85
CA LYS A 303 16.40 -19.98 -22.90
C LYS A 303 15.88 -20.36 -24.29
N LYS A 304 15.87 -21.63 -24.59
CA LYS A 304 15.37 -22.13 -25.88
C LYS A 304 13.89 -21.78 -26.06
N LEU A 305 13.07 -22.06 -25.03
CA LEU A 305 11.64 -21.75 -25.04
C LEU A 305 11.38 -20.26 -25.33
N MET A 306 12.06 -19.36 -24.61
CA MET A 306 11.87 -17.92 -24.76
C MET A 306 12.35 -17.41 -26.12
N LEU A 307 13.49 -17.90 -26.62
CA LEU A 307 14.01 -17.52 -27.94
C LEU A 307 13.20 -18.08 -29.12
N ASP A 308 12.51 -19.21 -28.94
CA ASP A 308 11.58 -19.76 -29.94
C ASP A 308 10.20 -19.05 -29.92
N LEU A 309 9.84 -18.42 -28.80
CA LEU A 309 8.58 -17.74 -28.60
C LEU A 309 8.64 -16.26 -28.99
N LEU A 310 9.64 -15.53 -28.47
CA LEU A 310 9.73 -14.08 -28.48
C LEU A 310 10.77 -13.60 -29.48
N GLU A 311 10.37 -12.72 -30.40
CA GLU A 311 11.29 -12.02 -31.31
C GLU A 311 11.82 -10.75 -30.64
N LYS A 312 10.92 -9.94 -30.08
CA LYS A 312 11.27 -8.64 -29.54
C LYS A 312 10.36 -8.23 -28.39
N VAL A 313 10.93 -7.56 -27.40
CA VAL A 313 10.19 -6.83 -26.37
C VAL A 313 10.64 -5.38 -26.36
N ARG A 314 9.69 -4.46 -26.18
CA ARG A 314 9.95 -3.02 -26.05
C ARG A 314 9.15 -2.44 -24.91
N ASP A 315 9.76 -1.53 -24.20
CA ASP A 315 9.05 -0.59 -23.32
C ASP A 315 8.74 0.67 -24.12
N GLU A 316 7.46 0.91 -24.33
CA GLU A 316 6.91 2.09 -24.99
C GLU A 316 6.10 2.96 -24.01
N SER A 317 6.35 2.78 -22.69
CA SER A 317 5.68 3.56 -21.63
C SER A 317 6.05 5.03 -21.73
N ASP A 318 5.07 5.91 -21.51
CA ASP A 318 5.22 7.36 -21.52
C ASP A 318 4.29 8.02 -20.47
N GLY A 319 4.17 9.35 -20.51
CA GLY A 319 3.32 10.08 -19.56
C GLY A 319 1.81 9.87 -19.77
N GLU A 320 1.37 9.46 -20.96
CA GLU A 320 -0.03 9.14 -21.25
C GLU A 320 -0.33 7.65 -21.01
N HIS A 321 0.69 6.80 -21.21
CA HIS A 321 0.62 5.35 -21.04
C HIS A 321 1.70 4.91 -20.02
N PRO A 322 1.43 5.01 -18.71
CA PRO A 322 2.42 4.68 -17.68
C PRO A 322 2.96 3.25 -17.73
N VAL A 323 2.23 2.36 -18.37
CA VAL A 323 2.65 1.00 -18.72
C VAL A 323 2.26 0.71 -20.17
N ARG A 324 3.24 0.49 -21.02
CA ARG A 324 3.05 0.03 -22.39
C ARG A 324 4.22 -0.88 -22.80
N LEU A 325 4.11 -2.17 -22.43
CA LEU A 325 5.07 -3.18 -22.84
C LEU A 325 4.57 -3.89 -24.09
N VAL A 326 5.38 -3.91 -25.14
CA VAL A 326 5.05 -4.49 -26.45
C VAL A 326 5.88 -5.74 -26.67
N PHE A 327 5.20 -6.87 -26.91
CA PHE A 327 5.80 -8.18 -27.14
C PHE A 327 5.47 -8.64 -28.56
N GLU A 328 6.50 -8.91 -29.35
CA GLU A 328 6.37 -9.41 -30.72
C GLU A 328 6.74 -10.90 -30.78
N PRO A 329 5.85 -11.77 -31.25
CA PRO A 329 6.14 -13.20 -31.37
C PRO A 329 7.13 -13.44 -32.50
N LYS A 330 7.96 -14.49 -32.36
CA LYS A 330 8.93 -14.89 -33.37
C LYS A 330 8.28 -15.32 -34.71
N SER A 331 7.05 -15.77 -34.64
CA SER A 331 6.27 -16.17 -35.81
C SER A 331 4.78 -15.85 -35.59
N SER A 332 4.14 -15.31 -36.62
CA SER A 332 2.69 -15.08 -36.62
C SER A 332 1.86 -16.37 -36.56
N ARG A 333 2.48 -17.54 -36.76
CA ARG A 333 1.85 -18.86 -36.61
C ARG A 333 1.67 -19.29 -35.16
N ILE A 334 2.40 -18.66 -34.22
CA ILE A 334 2.22 -18.94 -32.79
C ILE A 334 0.83 -18.47 -32.39
N GLN A 335 0.09 -19.31 -31.67
CA GLN A 335 -1.23 -18.94 -31.17
C GLN A 335 -1.08 -17.86 -30.09
N PRO A 336 -1.82 -16.72 -30.17
CA PRO A 336 -1.72 -15.65 -29.19
C PRO A 336 -1.92 -16.11 -27.73
N GLU A 337 -2.87 -17.01 -27.52
CA GLU A 337 -3.14 -17.53 -26.18
C GLU A 337 -1.96 -18.34 -25.60
N THR A 338 -1.32 -19.18 -26.40
CA THR A 338 -0.12 -19.93 -26.00
C THR A 338 1.02 -18.98 -25.69
N PHE A 339 1.22 -17.96 -26.53
CA PHE A 339 2.24 -16.93 -26.34
C PHE A 339 2.06 -16.21 -25.01
N ILE A 340 0.86 -15.71 -24.75
CA ILE A 340 0.53 -14.95 -23.55
C ILE A 340 0.66 -15.82 -22.31
N ASN A 341 0.09 -17.03 -22.31
CA ASN A 341 0.16 -17.94 -21.16
C ASN A 341 1.61 -18.33 -20.81
N THR A 342 2.46 -18.48 -21.81
CA THR A 342 3.88 -18.75 -21.58
C THR A 342 4.58 -17.54 -20.96
N LEU A 343 4.34 -16.33 -21.46
CA LEU A 343 4.92 -15.10 -20.88
C LEU A 343 4.45 -14.90 -19.44
N MET A 344 3.16 -15.09 -19.16
CA MET A 344 2.59 -14.98 -17.80
C MET A 344 3.21 -16.01 -16.84
N ALA A 345 3.46 -17.23 -17.31
CA ALA A 345 4.06 -18.28 -16.48
C ALA A 345 5.58 -18.10 -16.27
N GLN A 346 6.25 -17.38 -17.14
CA GLN A 346 7.71 -17.20 -17.12
C GLN A 346 8.14 -15.87 -16.51
N THR A 347 7.21 -14.95 -16.24
CA THR A 347 7.51 -13.61 -15.72
C THR A 347 6.61 -13.24 -14.55
N SER A 348 6.94 -12.16 -13.84
CA SER A 348 6.11 -11.59 -12.79
C SER A 348 4.88 -10.82 -13.30
N MET A 349 4.53 -10.94 -14.58
CA MET A 349 3.25 -10.44 -15.11
C MET A 349 2.03 -11.15 -14.53
N GLU A 350 2.17 -12.36 -14.01
CA GLU A 350 1.20 -13.05 -13.17
C GLU A 350 1.83 -13.36 -11.81
N GLY A 351 1.10 -13.14 -10.74
CA GLY A 351 1.61 -13.37 -9.39
C GLY A 351 0.54 -13.37 -8.33
N ASN A 352 0.95 -13.51 -7.09
CA ASN A 352 0.09 -13.52 -5.93
C ASN A 352 0.27 -12.23 -5.12
N VAL A 353 -0.84 -11.65 -4.69
CA VAL A 353 -0.90 -10.54 -3.73
C VAL A 353 -1.41 -11.12 -2.41
N SER A 354 -0.60 -11.02 -1.37
CA SER A 354 -1.01 -11.42 -0.03
C SER A 354 -2.04 -10.46 0.52
N VAL A 355 -3.00 -10.98 1.29
CA VAL A 355 -3.98 -10.19 2.01
C VAL A 355 -3.91 -10.56 3.48
N ASN A 356 -3.79 -9.57 4.34
CA ASN A 356 -3.80 -9.72 5.78
C ASN A 356 -4.35 -8.44 6.42
N LEU A 357 -5.65 -8.44 6.73
CA LEU A 357 -6.41 -7.28 7.18
C LEU A 357 -6.19 -7.03 8.68
N VAL A 358 -4.94 -6.80 9.06
CA VAL A 358 -4.53 -6.49 10.44
C VAL A 358 -4.39 -4.97 10.59
N MET A 359 -5.06 -4.41 11.59
CA MET A 359 -5.05 -2.96 11.88
C MET A 359 -5.33 -2.70 13.35
N MET A 360 -5.09 -1.47 13.79
CA MET A 360 -5.52 -1.01 15.09
C MET A 360 -7.03 -0.78 15.10
N GLY A 361 -7.74 -1.39 16.03
CA GLY A 361 -9.18 -1.19 16.22
C GLY A 361 -9.53 0.05 17.03
N LEU A 362 -10.83 0.32 17.20
CA LEU A 362 -11.33 1.41 18.05
C LEU A 362 -10.93 1.25 19.53
N ASP A 363 -10.65 0.03 19.96
CA ASP A 363 -10.18 -0.32 21.30
C ASP A 363 -8.65 -0.15 21.48
N ASN A 364 -7.98 0.46 20.51
CA ASN A 364 -6.50 0.62 20.47
C ASN A 364 -5.73 -0.69 20.55
N ARG A 365 -6.32 -1.80 20.05
CA ARG A 365 -5.68 -3.11 19.97
C ARG A 365 -5.51 -3.56 18.54
N PRO A 366 -4.39 -4.19 18.19
CA PRO A 366 -4.20 -4.78 16.87
C PRO A 366 -5.05 -6.05 16.74
N ALA A 367 -5.77 -6.16 15.63
CA ALA A 367 -6.58 -7.33 15.32
C ALA A 367 -6.66 -7.57 13.81
N GLN A 368 -6.74 -8.85 13.43
CA GLN A 368 -7.17 -9.26 12.10
C GLN A 368 -8.70 -9.15 12.04
N LYS A 369 -9.21 -8.46 11.02
CA LYS A 369 -10.63 -8.16 10.89
C LYS A 369 -11.17 -8.63 9.55
N ASN A 370 -12.45 -8.98 9.50
CA ASN A 370 -13.16 -9.18 8.25
C ASN A 370 -13.66 -7.85 7.67
N LEU A 371 -14.09 -7.86 6.41
CA LEU A 371 -14.51 -6.66 5.69
C LEU A 371 -15.67 -5.93 6.41
N LYS A 372 -16.67 -6.68 6.90
CA LYS A 372 -17.79 -6.10 7.64
C LYS A 372 -17.33 -5.38 8.91
N THR A 373 -16.48 -6.00 9.70
CA THR A 373 -15.95 -5.42 10.95
C THR A 373 -15.20 -4.12 10.68
N ILE A 374 -14.39 -4.06 9.64
CA ILE A 374 -13.65 -2.85 9.26
C ILE A 374 -14.62 -1.70 8.94
N LEU A 375 -15.62 -1.94 8.09
CA LEU A 375 -16.60 -0.93 7.72
C LEU A 375 -17.48 -0.52 8.92
N GLN A 376 -17.89 -1.48 9.77
CA GLN A 376 -18.70 -1.20 10.94
C GLN A 376 -17.95 -0.32 11.93
N GLU A 377 -16.71 -0.66 12.28
CA GLU A 377 -15.90 0.17 13.20
C GLU A 377 -15.67 1.57 12.65
N TRP A 378 -15.42 1.72 11.35
CA TRP A 378 -15.31 3.05 10.76
C TRP A 378 -16.64 3.83 10.81
N LEU A 379 -17.78 3.18 10.55
CA LEU A 379 -19.10 3.80 10.69
C LEU A 379 -19.38 4.20 12.14
N ASP A 380 -19.09 3.35 13.12
CA ASP A 380 -19.26 3.63 14.54
C ASP A 380 -18.43 4.84 14.96
N TYR A 381 -17.17 4.90 14.49
CA TYR A 381 -16.31 6.08 14.69
C TYR A 381 -16.92 7.34 14.07
N ARG A 382 -17.40 7.28 12.84
CA ARG A 382 -18.03 8.44 12.19
C ARG A 382 -19.33 8.87 12.87
N CYS A 383 -20.14 7.93 13.32
CA CYS A 383 -21.35 8.24 14.08
C CYS A 383 -21.02 8.95 15.41
N LEU A 384 -19.97 8.51 16.10
CA LEU A 384 -19.52 9.15 17.33
C LEU A 384 -19.11 10.61 17.08
N LEU A 385 -18.27 10.87 16.06
CA LEU A 385 -17.84 12.22 15.70
C LEU A 385 -19.02 13.14 15.36
N TYR A 386 -19.96 12.62 14.56
CA TYR A 386 -21.14 13.38 14.15
C TYR A 386 -22.04 13.77 15.32
N THR A 387 -22.18 12.90 16.33
CA THR A 387 -22.98 13.17 17.52
C THR A 387 -22.27 14.09 18.52
N SER A 388 -20.95 14.05 18.58
CA SER A 388 -20.15 14.94 19.44
C SER A 388 -20.16 16.39 18.96
N ASP A 389 -20.22 16.61 17.65
CA ASP A 389 -20.31 17.95 17.04
C ASP A 389 -21.72 18.59 17.18
N ALA A 390 -22.72 17.75 17.45
CA ALA A 390 -24.12 18.22 17.64
C ALA A 390 -24.49 18.59 19.10
N ALA A 391 -23.60 18.37 20.06
CA ALA A 391 -23.78 18.65 21.48
C ALA A 391 -23.03 19.92 21.91
#